data_398a196c38fb39bd177530f9140b8a91
#
_entry.id   398a196c38fb39bd177530f9140b8a91
#
_cell.length_a   1.000
_cell.length_b   1.000
_cell.length_c   1.000
_cell.angle_alpha   90.00
_cell.angle_beta   90.00
_cell.angle_gamma   90.00
#
_symmetry.space_group_name_H-M   'P 1'
#
loop_
_entity.id
_entity.type
_entity.pdbx_description
1 polymer ?
#
loop_
_entity_poly.entity_id
_entity_poly.type
_entity_poly.pdbx_seq_one_letter_code
_entity_poly.pdbx_strand_id
1 'polypeptide(L)'
;MCIRDRAEALTFGMQQGLAPDRFLEVISKCAGTSWMLENRAPHIIDGDYTPHSQVDIWLKDLGIVLDIARANKFSAPIAAAALQQYVAASGMGLGSEDDAAVAKVYASNSGQRLPGGGS
;
A
#
# COMPACT_ATOMS: atom_id res chain seq x y z
N MET A 1 -8.15 -2.55 -7.77
CA MET A 1 -6.70 -2.34 -7.67
C MET A 1 -6.38 -1.72 -6.32
N CYS A 2 -5.47 -2.32 -5.59
CA CYS A 2 -5.21 -2.03 -4.19
C CYS A 2 -4.16 -0.92 -4.04
N ILE A 3 -4.24 -0.12 -2.96
CA ILE A 3 -3.19 0.86 -2.64
C ILE A 3 -1.82 0.18 -2.46
N ARG A 4 -1.79 -1.10 -2.06
CA ARG A 4 -0.54 -1.82 -1.82
C ARG A 4 0.38 -1.79 -3.04
N ASP A 5 -0.13 -2.10 -4.23
CA ASP A 5 0.70 -2.12 -5.45
C ASP A 5 1.21 -0.72 -5.81
N ARG A 6 0.41 0.30 -5.53
CA ARG A 6 0.80 1.69 -5.75
C ARG A 6 1.83 2.15 -4.72
N ALA A 7 1.68 1.72 -3.48
CA ALA A 7 2.67 1.99 -2.44
C ALA A 7 4.03 1.36 -2.78
N GLU A 8 4.02 0.13 -3.30
CA GLU A 8 5.23 -0.54 -3.76
C GLU A 8 5.88 0.25 -4.89
N ALA A 9 5.10 0.64 -5.90
CA ALA A 9 5.63 1.40 -7.03
C ALA A 9 6.18 2.76 -6.60
N LEU A 10 5.48 3.46 -5.72
CA LEU A 10 5.92 4.76 -5.22
C LEU A 10 7.23 4.65 -4.45
N THR A 11 7.34 3.70 -3.54
CA THR A 11 8.56 3.51 -2.75
C THR A 11 9.72 3.03 -3.62
N PHE A 12 9.46 2.19 -4.63
CA PHE A 12 10.46 1.82 -5.62
C PHE A 12 10.98 3.05 -6.37
N GLY A 13 10.07 3.91 -6.83
CA GLY A 13 10.45 5.15 -7.51
C GLY A 13 11.28 6.07 -6.62
N MET A 14 10.90 6.21 -5.35
CA MET A 14 11.65 7.00 -4.39
C MET A 14 13.08 6.46 -4.20
N GLN A 15 13.22 5.14 -4.15
CA GLN A 15 14.54 4.50 -4.03
C GLN A 15 15.43 4.86 -5.22
N GLN A 16 14.84 5.05 -6.40
CA GLN A 16 15.56 5.44 -7.61
C GLN A 16 15.80 6.95 -7.71
N GLY A 17 15.42 7.71 -6.72
CA GLY A 17 15.66 9.15 -6.66
C GLY A 17 14.50 10.01 -7.18
N LEU A 18 13.33 9.43 -7.43
CA LEU A 18 12.16 10.20 -7.85
C LEU A 18 11.51 10.86 -6.64
N ALA A 19 11.16 12.14 -6.78
CA ALA A 19 10.35 12.81 -5.76
C ALA A 19 8.93 12.25 -5.77
N PRO A 20 8.34 11.94 -4.61
CA PRO A 20 7.03 11.27 -4.56
C PRO A 20 5.90 12.13 -5.14
N ASP A 21 5.94 13.45 -4.98
CA ASP A 21 4.93 14.35 -5.58
C ASP A 21 5.02 14.36 -7.10
N ARG A 22 6.24 14.30 -7.67
CA ARG A 22 6.44 14.20 -9.12
C ARG A 22 5.96 12.85 -9.65
N PHE A 23 6.22 11.78 -8.90
CA PHE A 23 5.72 10.46 -9.26
C PHE A 23 4.20 10.49 -9.40
N LEU A 24 3.51 11.02 -8.40
CA LEU A 24 2.05 11.12 -8.43
C LEU A 24 1.56 11.96 -9.60
N GLU A 25 2.18 13.13 -9.83
CA GLU A 25 1.82 14.04 -10.91
C GLU A 25 1.88 13.34 -12.27
N VAL A 26 2.96 12.60 -12.53
CA VAL A 26 3.16 11.94 -13.82
C VAL A 26 2.27 10.72 -13.98
N ILE A 27 2.25 9.84 -12.97
CA ILE A 27 1.52 8.57 -13.07
C ILE A 27 0.00 8.80 -13.11
N SER A 28 -0.50 9.85 -12.45
CA SER A 28 -1.94 10.15 -12.49
C SER A 28 -2.45 10.50 -13.90
N LYS A 29 -1.54 10.83 -14.82
CA LYS A 29 -1.84 11.10 -16.24
C LYS A 29 -1.56 9.90 -17.15
N CYS A 30 -1.12 8.80 -16.59
CA CYS A 30 -0.76 7.60 -17.35
C CYS A 30 -1.84 6.53 -17.22
N ALA A 31 -1.79 5.54 -18.12
CA ALA A 31 -2.72 4.41 -18.09
C ALA A 31 -2.62 3.60 -16.78
N GLY A 32 -1.48 3.66 -16.10
CA GLY A 32 -1.25 2.97 -14.83
C GLY A 32 -1.89 3.63 -13.62
N THR A 33 -2.58 4.75 -13.78
CA THR A 33 -3.25 5.43 -12.67
C THR A 33 -4.46 4.64 -12.17
N SER A 34 -4.95 5.02 -11.00
CA SER A 34 -6.17 4.46 -10.42
C SER A 34 -6.76 5.47 -9.45
N TRP A 35 -8.04 5.28 -9.12
CA TRP A 35 -8.68 6.06 -8.06
C TRP A 35 -7.90 5.92 -6.74
N MET A 36 -7.45 4.72 -6.43
CA MET A 36 -6.70 4.47 -5.18
C MET A 36 -5.37 5.22 -5.17
N LEU A 37 -4.65 5.26 -6.31
CA LEU A 37 -3.42 6.05 -6.39
C LEU A 37 -3.71 7.52 -6.10
N GLU A 38 -4.68 8.10 -6.80
CA GLU A 38 -4.96 9.53 -6.71
C GLU A 38 -5.56 9.91 -5.36
N ASN A 39 -6.26 9.00 -4.71
CA ASN A 39 -6.88 9.24 -3.41
C ASN A 39 -5.93 9.00 -2.23
N ARG A 40 -5.09 7.95 -2.30
CA ARG A 40 -4.27 7.52 -1.18
C ARG A 40 -2.81 7.96 -1.24
N ALA A 41 -2.22 8.11 -2.43
CA ALA A 41 -0.84 8.55 -2.52
C ALA A 41 -0.60 9.91 -1.84
N PRO A 42 -1.53 10.87 -1.90
CA PRO A 42 -1.38 12.11 -1.14
C PRO A 42 -1.19 11.89 0.36
N HIS A 43 -1.82 10.87 0.95
CA HIS A 43 -1.63 10.55 2.37
C HIS A 43 -0.16 10.20 2.66
N ILE A 44 0.46 9.44 1.76
CA ILE A 44 1.87 9.06 1.88
C ILE A 44 2.76 10.29 1.73
N ILE A 45 2.48 11.13 0.76
CA ILE A 45 3.26 12.34 0.46
C ILE A 45 3.15 13.33 1.62
N ASP A 46 1.97 13.48 2.20
CA ASP A 46 1.72 14.41 3.30
C ASP A 46 2.10 13.82 4.67
N GLY A 47 2.34 12.53 4.74
CA GLY A 47 2.60 11.84 6.00
C GLY A 47 1.37 11.77 6.91
N ASP A 48 0.17 11.83 6.33
CA ASP A 48 -1.08 11.81 7.06
C ASP A 48 -1.76 10.45 6.91
N TYR A 49 -1.70 9.66 7.97
CA TYR A 49 -2.26 8.30 8.00
C TYR A 49 -3.55 8.22 8.81
N THR A 50 -4.27 9.33 8.93
CA THR A 50 -5.63 9.33 9.48
C THR A 50 -6.50 8.42 8.63
N PRO A 51 -7.12 7.38 9.22
CA PRO A 51 -7.72 6.32 8.41
C PRO A 51 -8.98 6.77 7.70
N HIS A 52 -8.98 6.59 6.38
CA HIS A 52 -10.19 6.51 5.57
C HIS A 52 -10.62 5.06 5.45
N SER A 53 -9.65 4.15 5.43
CA SER A 53 -9.86 2.70 5.50
C SER A 53 -8.66 2.14 6.25
N GLN A 54 -8.90 1.39 7.32
CA GLN A 54 -7.81 0.90 8.16
C GLN A 54 -7.08 -0.28 7.51
N VAL A 55 -5.78 -0.41 7.81
CA VAL A 55 -4.95 -1.55 7.38
C VAL A 55 -5.63 -2.87 7.75
N ASP A 56 -6.16 -3.01 8.96
CA ASP A 56 -6.75 -4.27 9.44
C ASP A 56 -8.00 -4.70 8.68
N ILE A 57 -8.67 -3.78 7.99
CA ILE A 57 -9.80 -4.14 7.13
C ILE A 57 -9.32 -5.06 5.99
N TRP A 58 -8.13 -4.81 5.47
CA TRP A 58 -7.58 -5.61 4.39
C TRP A 58 -7.18 -7.01 4.82
N LEU A 59 -6.78 -7.20 6.10
CA LEU A 59 -6.57 -8.55 6.62
C LEU A 59 -7.85 -9.37 6.52
N LYS A 60 -8.98 -8.77 6.91
CA LYS A 60 -10.29 -9.42 6.83
C LYS A 60 -10.69 -9.67 5.38
N ASP A 61 -10.68 -8.62 4.56
CA ASP A 61 -11.20 -8.71 3.18
C ASP A 61 -10.37 -9.66 2.33
N LEU A 62 -9.05 -9.55 2.37
CA LEU A 62 -8.18 -10.45 1.62
C LEU A 62 -8.23 -11.88 2.18
N GLY A 63 -8.43 -12.01 3.50
CA GLY A 63 -8.65 -13.32 4.12
C GLY A 63 -9.90 -14.00 3.57
N ILE A 64 -10.99 -13.27 3.40
CA ILE A 64 -12.23 -13.79 2.80
C ILE A 64 -11.97 -14.24 1.36
N VAL A 65 -11.28 -13.41 0.57
CA VAL A 65 -10.94 -13.74 -0.82
C VAL A 65 -10.15 -15.05 -0.88
N LEU A 66 -9.12 -15.18 -0.03
CA LEU A 66 -8.25 -16.37 -0.04
C LEU A 66 -8.97 -17.62 0.45
N ASP A 67 -9.87 -17.48 1.42
CA ASP A 67 -10.67 -18.63 1.90
C ASP A 67 -11.58 -19.15 0.80
N ILE A 68 -12.23 -18.26 0.08
CA ILE A 68 -13.11 -18.64 -1.05
C ILE A 68 -12.28 -19.25 -2.17
N ALA A 69 -11.16 -18.62 -2.51
CA ALA A 69 -10.25 -19.11 -3.56
C ALA A 69 -9.75 -20.53 -3.23
N ARG A 70 -9.33 -20.76 -2.00
CA ARG A 70 -8.85 -22.07 -1.56
C ARG A 70 -9.96 -23.11 -1.62
N ALA A 71 -11.16 -22.77 -1.16
CA ALA A 71 -12.31 -23.70 -1.19
C ALA A 71 -12.67 -24.12 -2.62
N ASN A 72 -12.47 -23.23 -3.58
CA ASN A 72 -12.77 -23.47 -4.99
C ASN A 72 -11.54 -23.86 -5.81
N LYS A 73 -10.40 -24.07 -5.16
CA LYS A 73 -9.12 -24.44 -5.80
C LYS A 73 -8.69 -23.44 -6.87
N PHE A 74 -8.92 -22.16 -6.59
CA PHE A 74 -8.49 -21.05 -7.44
C PHE A 74 -7.18 -20.47 -6.88
N SER A 75 -6.15 -20.44 -7.73
CA SER A 75 -4.85 -19.85 -7.34
C SER A 75 -4.93 -18.33 -7.40
N ALA A 76 -4.64 -17.67 -6.30
CA ALA A 76 -4.69 -16.20 -6.19
C ALA A 76 -3.37 -15.65 -5.59
N PRO A 77 -2.25 -15.78 -6.32
CA PRO A 77 -0.93 -15.44 -5.77
C PRO A 77 -0.78 -13.94 -5.45
N ILE A 78 -1.36 -13.06 -6.24
CA ILE A 78 -1.22 -11.62 -6.01
C ILE A 78 -2.01 -11.21 -4.77
N ALA A 79 -3.22 -11.76 -4.58
CA ALA A 79 -4.00 -11.50 -3.38
C ALA A 79 -3.29 -12.02 -2.13
N ALA A 80 -2.63 -13.20 -2.22
CA ALA A 80 -1.88 -13.77 -1.12
C ALA A 80 -0.68 -12.88 -0.76
N ALA A 81 0.07 -12.40 -1.75
CA ALA A 81 1.19 -11.50 -1.52
C ALA A 81 0.72 -10.18 -0.91
N ALA A 82 -0.39 -9.64 -1.38
CA ALA A 82 -0.98 -8.41 -0.83
C ALA A 82 -1.35 -8.60 0.65
N LEU A 83 -1.99 -9.71 0.99
CA LEU A 83 -2.35 -10.01 2.38
C LEU A 83 -1.10 -9.99 3.27
N GLN A 84 -0.01 -10.60 2.84
CA GLN A 84 1.21 -10.66 3.63
C GLN A 84 1.77 -9.27 3.93
N GLN A 85 1.67 -8.32 3.01
CA GLN A 85 2.11 -6.96 3.26
C GLN A 85 1.24 -6.25 4.30
N TYR A 86 -0.07 -6.46 4.26
CA TYR A 86 -0.95 -5.91 5.29
C TYR A 86 -0.75 -6.60 6.65
N VAL A 87 -0.48 -7.90 6.66
CA VAL A 87 -0.10 -8.61 7.89
C VAL A 87 1.17 -8.00 8.48
N ALA A 88 2.17 -7.72 7.65
CA ALA A 88 3.40 -7.07 8.09
C ALA A 88 3.11 -5.68 8.67
N ALA A 89 2.27 -4.89 8.01
CA ALA A 89 1.88 -3.56 8.50
C ALA A 89 1.18 -3.65 9.86
N SER A 90 0.24 -4.57 10.00
CA SER A 90 -0.45 -4.79 11.29
C SER A 90 0.52 -5.21 12.38
N GLY A 91 1.47 -6.10 12.05
CA GLY A 91 2.52 -6.54 12.98
C GLY A 91 3.46 -5.42 13.43
N MET A 92 3.61 -4.37 12.61
CA MET A 92 4.35 -3.16 12.96
C MET A 92 3.54 -2.19 13.84
N GLY A 93 2.31 -2.53 14.20
CA GLY A 93 1.44 -1.68 14.99
C GLY A 93 0.61 -0.69 14.18
N LEU A 94 0.51 -0.87 12.87
CA LEU A 94 -0.15 0.08 11.96
C LEU A 94 -1.59 -0.32 11.62
N GLY A 95 -2.15 -1.32 12.32
CA GLY A 95 -3.45 -1.89 11.97
C GLY A 95 -4.61 -0.89 11.94
N SER A 96 -4.57 0.12 12.80
CA SER A 96 -5.60 1.16 12.88
C SER A 96 -5.29 2.41 12.05
N GLU A 97 -4.14 2.45 11.39
CA GLU A 97 -3.80 3.55 10.49
C GLU A 97 -4.45 3.36 9.12
N ASP A 98 -4.47 4.43 8.32
CA ASP A 98 -4.98 4.38 6.96
C ASP A 98 -4.28 3.27 6.15
N ASP A 99 -5.00 2.68 5.21
CA ASP A 99 -4.45 1.59 4.38
C ASP A 99 -3.21 2.02 3.59
N ALA A 100 -3.04 3.31 3.33
CA ALA A 100 -1.82 3.86 2.73
C ALA A 100 -0.58 3.60 3.59
N ALA A 101 -0.75 3.33 4.89
CA ALA A 101 0.36 3.02 5.79
C ALA A 101 1.13 1.75 5.39
N VAL A 102 0.58 0.93 4.51
CA VAL A 102 1.31 -0.23 3.95
C VAL A 102 2.62 0.21 3.28
N ALA A 103 2.70 1.45 2.81
CA ALA A 103 3.94 2.01 2.26
C ALA A 103 5.09 1.98 3.27
N LYS A 104 4.79 2.04 4.56
CA LYS A 104 5.81 1.98 5.62
C LYS A 104 6.52 0.63 5.66
N VAL A 105 5.84 -0.44 5.27
CA VAL A 105 6.46 -1.77 5.15
C VAL A 105 7.54 -1.75 4.07
N TYR A 106 7.20 -1.24 2.90
CA TYR A 106 8.16 -1.16 1.78
C TYR A 106 9.33 -0.22 2.11
N ALA A 107 9.05 0.91 2.74
CA ALA A 107 10.08 1.84 3.16
C ALA A 107 11.03 1.22 4.18
N SER A 108 10.48 0.54 5.19
CA SER A 108 11.27 -0.14 6.21
C SER A 108 12.17 -1.22 5.60
N ASN A 109 11.62 -2.02 4.70
CA ASN A 109 12.37 -3.13 4.07
C ASN A 109 13.50 -2.63 3.15
N SER A 110 13.40 -1.41 2.65
CA SER A 110 14.40 -0.82 1.76
C SER A 110 15.25 0.28 2.41
N GLY A 111 15.09 0.48 3.72
CA GLY A 111 15.87 1.48 4.46
C GLY A 111 15.53 2.92 4.10
N GLN A 112 14.33 3.17 3.60
CA GLN A 112 13.90 4.51 3.20
C GLN A 112 13.11 5.20 4.30
N ARG A 113 13.09 6.52 4.25
CA ARG A 113 12.18 7.35 5.04
C ARG A 113 11.09 7.91 4.15
N LEU A 114 9.85 7.81 4.60
CA LEU A 114 8.72 8.41 3.90
C LEU A 114 8.59 9.88 4.27
N PRO A 115 7.96 10.68 3.39
CA PRO A 115 7.65 12.08 3.69
C PRO A 115 6.90 12.22 5.01
N GLY A 116 7.09 13.34 5.70
CA GLY A 116 6.45 13.59 6.98
C GLY A 116 7.11 12.89 8.17
N GLY A 117 8.27 12.26 7.99
CA GLY A 117 9.00 11.58 9.04
C GLY A 117 8.41 10.24 9.46
N GLY A 118 7.43 9.74 8.72
CA GLY A 118 6.86 8.41 8.94
C GLY A 118 7.79 7.33 8.40
N SER A 119 8.30 6.51 9.26
CA SER A 119 9.13 5.37 8.87
C SER A 119 8.38 4.08 9.13
#